data_9735223c74381a5448eeab52ec69a45e
#
_entry.id   9735223c74381a5448eeab52ec69a45e
#
_cell.length_a   1.000
_cell.length_b   1.000
_cell.length_c   1.000
_cell.angle_alpha   90.00
_cell.angle_beta   90.00
_cell.angle_gamma   90.00
#
_symmetry.space_group_name_H-M   'P 1'
#
loop_
_entity.id
_entity.type
_entity.pdbx_description
1 polymer ?
#
loop_
_entity_poly.entity_id
_entity_poly.type
_entity_poly.pdbx_seq_one_letter_code
_entity_poly.pdbx_strand_id
1 'polypeptide(L)'
;RTLTNKDERNAVKKRLPMACISGIFEPTRKAENLKQHSGLICVDLDRQDNLEVSNWDEVKHQLSYLRYVAYCGLSVGGNGYFAIMPILYPYYHKQQFEALKRDFQRYGLVIDKACGDVCRMRCVSYDPEPYINLNADPYRGYYKEPVAVYTPIDCGTDGELDKVAKCCDLIQNHGIDITGDYLTWFEVGCALASLGESGRAFYHVCSQQNPKYSK
;
A
#
# COMPACT_ATOMS: atom_id res chain seq x y z
N ARG A 1 -7.63 -29.17 1.74
CA ARG A 1 -7.27 -28.93 0.32
C ARG A 1 -8.15 -29.68 -0.67
N THR A 2 -8.88 -30.67 -0.21
CA THR A 2 -9.79 -31.50 -1.04
C THR A 2 -11.14 -30.82 -1.35
N LEU A 3 -11.48 -29.72 -0.66
CA LEU A 3 -12.74 -29.00 -0.89
C LEU A 3 -12.66 -28.20 -2.18
N THR A 4 -13.57 -28.44 -3.10
CA THR A 4 -13.68 -27.73 -4.40
C THR A 4 -14.54 -26.48 -4.29
N ASN A 5 -15.54 -26.48 -3.39
CA ASN A 5 -16.45 -25.36 -3.18
C ASN A 5 -15.71 -24.20 -2.45
N LYS A 6 -15.78 -22.98 -3.02
CA LYS A 6 -15.12 -21.78 -2.49
C LYS A 6 -15.69 -21.38 -1.11
N ASP A 7 -17.00 -21.48 -0.93
CA ASP A 7 -17.66 -21.06 0.33
C ASP A 7 -17.33 -22.02 1.47
N GLU A 8 -17.32 -23.32 1.21
CA GLU A 8 -16.87 -24.32 2.18
C GLU A 8 -15.41 -24.11 2.57
N ARG A 9 -14.53 -23.86 1.60
CA ARG A 9 -13.12 -23.52 1.87
C ARG A 9 -12.99 -22.29 2.75
N ASN A 10 -13.77 -21.25 2.47
CA ASN A 10 -13.75 -20.02 3.27
C ASN A 10 -14.28 -20.24 4.68
N ALA A 11 -15.32 -21.04 4.85
CA ALA A 11 -15.86 -21.42 6.15
C ALA A 11 -14.82 -22.17 6.99
N VAL A 12 -14.09 -23.10 6.38
CA VAL A 12 -13.00 -23.84 7.06
C VAL A 12 -11.84 -22.89 7.39
N LYS A 13 -11.40 -22.03 6.45
CA LYS A 13 -10.32 -21.04 6.69
C LYS A 13 -10.59 -20.15 7.90
N LYS A 14 -11.84 -19.70 8.10
CA LYS A 14 -12.23 -18.86 9.25
C LYS A 14 -12.06 -19.55 10.60
N ARG A 15 -11.97 -20.88 10.63
CA ARG A 15 -11.81 -21.68 11.85
C ARG A 15 -10.35 -22.07 12.13
N LEU A 16 -9.45 -21.80 11.19
CA LEU A 16 -8.03 -22.09 11.38
C LEU A 16 -7.37 -21.07 12.28
N PRO A 17 -6.37 -21.47 13.06
CA PRO A 17 -5.52 -20.54 13.78
C PRO A 17 -4.88 -19.54 12.83
N MET A 18 -4.79 -18.30 13.26
CA MET A 18 -4.17 -17.20 12.52
C MET A 18 -3.13 -16.50 13.39
N ALA A 19 -2.03 -16.08 12.80
CA ALA A 19 -1.01 -15.29 13.45
C ALA A 19 -0.78 -13.99 12.68
N CYS A 20 -0.50 -12.91 13.40
CA CYS A 20 0.05 -11.70 12.83
C CYS A 20 1.57 -11.83 12.85
N ILE A 21 2.17 -12.03 11.67
CA ILE A 21 3.60 -12.31 11.58
C ILE A 21 4.44 -11.09 11.94
N SER A 22 3.94 -9.90 11.60
CA SER A 22 4.74 -8.67 11.69
C SER A 22 4.74 -8.01 13.07
N GLY A 23 3.88 -8.45 14.02
CA GLY A 23 3.94 -7.85 15.34
C GLY A 23 2.80 -8.19 16.30
N ILE A 24 2.90 -7.58 17.48
CA ILE A 24 1.93 -7.68 18.59
C ILE A 24 1.16 -6.37 18.67
N PHE A 25 -0.17 -6.46 18.81
CA PHE A 25 -1.09 -5.32 18.81
C PHE A 25 -1.96 -5.33 20.07
N GLU A 26 -2.17 -4.18 20.68
CA GLU A 26 -3.05 -3.97 21.84
C GLU A 26 -3.64 -2.55 21.81
N PRO A 27 -4.90 -2.36 22.13
CA PRO A 27 -5.91 -3.36 22.54
C PRO A 27 -6.56 -4.11 21.39
N THR A 28 -6.37 -3.66 20.16
CA THR A 28 -6.95 -4.24 18.95
C THR A 28 -5.90 -4.31 17.82
N ARG A 29 -6.13 -5.22 16.88
CA ARG A 29 -5.26 -5.40 15.72
C ARG A 29 -5.49 -4.30 14.68
N LYS A 30 -4.89 -3.14 14.92
CA LYS A 30 -4.84 -1.99 14.03
C LYS A 30 -3.42 -1.44 14.01
N ALA A 31 -2.99 -0.81 12.92
CA ALA A 31 -1.62 -0.32 12.75
C ALA A 31 -1.20 0.66 13.85
N GLU A 32 -2.11 1.55 14.26
CA GLU A 32 -1.89 2.49 15.37
C GLU A 32 -1.68 1.83 16.73
N ASN A 33 -2.10 0.58 16.88
CA ASN A 33 -2.01 -0.21 18.10
C ASN A 33 -0.83 -1.20 18.09
N LEU A 34 0.10 -1.05 17.14
CA LEU A 34 1.31 -1.87 17.09
C LEU A 34 2.18 -1.59 18.33
N LYS A 35 2.25 -2.54 19.26
CA LYS A 35 3.12 -2.45 20.44
C LYS A 35 4.55 -2.79 20.13
N GLN A 36 4.75 -3.88 19.41
CA GLN A 36 6.07 -4.37 19.10
C GLN A 36 6.05 -5.02 17.73
N HIS A 37 6.92 -4.55 16.84
CA HIS A 37 7.19 -5.20 15.57
C HIS A 37 8.10 -6.42 15.77
N SER A 38 7.78 -7.53 15.11
CA SER A 38 8.56 -8.78 15.20
C SER A 38 9.89 -8.74 14.45
N GLY A 39 10.08 -7.76 13.57
CA GLY A 39 11.19 -7.75 12.61
C GLY A 39 10.95 -8.64 11.40
N LEU A 40 9.77 -9.23 11.26
CA LEU A 40 9.43 -10.12 10.16
C LEU A 40 8.35 -9.51 9.24
N ILE A 41 8.42 -9.85 7.97
CA ILE A 41 7.39 -9.60 6.97
C ILE A 41 6.98 -10.90 6.31
N CYS A 42 5.69 -11.03 5.99
CA CYS A 42 5.16 -12.16 5.26
C CYS A 42 4.59 -11.69 3.92
N VAL A 43 4.93 -12.38 2.85
CA VAL A 43 4.37 -12.15 1.51
C VAL A 43 3.62 -13.39 1.03
N ASP A 44 2.53 -13.17 0.31
CA ASP A 44 1.73 -14.21 -0.34
C ASP A 44 1.96 -14.17 -1.85
N LEU A 45 2.11 -15.34 -2.44
CA LEU A 45 2.20 -15.56 -3.89
C LEU A 45 1.04 -16.47 -4.29
N ASP A 46 0.03 -15.91 -4.91
CA ASP A 46 -1.10 -16.66 -5.40
C ASP A 46 -0.88 -17.06 -6.87
N ARG A 47 -1.19 -18.34 -7.20
CA ARG A 47 -1.03 -18.86 -8.56
C ARG A 47 -1.84 -18.07 -9.58
N GLN A 48 -3.04 -17.64 -9.21
CA GLN A 48 -3.93 -16.87 -10.09
C GLN A 48 -3.36 -15.52 -10.53
N ASP A 49 -2.49 -14.92 -9.69
CA ASP A 49 -1.84 -13.64 -9.97
C ASP A 49 -0.49 -13.82 -10.69
N ASN A 50 -0.06 -15.06 -10.89
CA ASN A 50 1.23 -15.46 -11.44
C ASN A 50 1.06 -16.50 -12.58
N LEU A 51 0.08 -16.32 -13.46
CA LEU A 51 -0.23 -17.26 -14.53
C LEU A 51 0.90 -17.40 -15.56
N GLU A 52 1.69 -16.34 -15.75
CA GLU A 52 2.84 -16.33 -16.67
C GLU A 52 4.02 -17.17 -16.19
N VAL A 53 4.04 -17.55 -14.91
CA VAL A 53 5.11 -18.41 -14.36
C VAL A 53 4.86 -19.85 -14.77
N SER A 54 5.61 -20.35 -15.77
CA SER A 54 5.45 -21.71 -16.31
C SER A 54 5.77 -22.81 -15.29
N ASN A 55 6.85 -22.65 -14.53
CA ASN A 55 7.34 -23.64 -13.56
C ASN A 55 6.93 -23.27 -12.12
N TRP A 56 5.62 -23.21 -11.88
CA TRP A 56 5.10 -22.78 -10.57
C TRP A 56 5.60 -23.64 -9.40
N ASP A 57 5.74 -24.93 -9.61
CA ASP A 57 6.20 -25.86 -8.56
C ASP A 57 7.66 -25.62 -8.14
N GLU A 58 8.46 -24.99 -9.00
CA GLU A 58 9.84 -24.61 -8.71
C GLU A 58 9.97 -23.29 -7.92
N VAL A 59 8.89 -22.51 -7.81
CA VAL A 59 8.95 -21.18 -7.16
C VAL A 59 9.48 -21.28 -5.73
N LYS A 60 9.04 -22.27 -4.94
CA LYS A 60 9.54 -22.48 -3.57
C LYS A 60 11.05 -22.74 -3.55
N HIS A 61 11.55 -23.56 -4.47
CA HIS A 61 12.96 -23.85 -4.61
C HIS A 61 13.76 -22.61 -5.05
N GLN A 62 13.24 -21.85 -6.01
CA GLN A 62 13.87 -20.60 -6.44
C GLN A 62 13.94 -19.57 -5.32
N LEU A 63 12.89 -19.44 -4.51
CA LEU A 63 12.88 -18.55 -3.36
C LEU A 63 13.90 -18.97 -2.29
N SER A 64 14.26 -20.24 -2.19
CA SER A 64 15.28 -20.73 -1.25
C SER A 64 16.69 -20.20 -1.54
N TYR A 65 16.96 -19.74 -2.75
CA TYR A 65 18.25 -19.10 -3.10
C TYR A 65 18.34 -17.64 -2.64
N LEU A 66 17.21 -17.03 -2.26
CA LEU A 66 17.22 -15.68 -1.74
C LEU A 66 17.65 -15.70 -0.27
N ARG A 67 18.82 -15.12 0.02
CA ARG A 67 19.45 -15.18 1.35
C ARG A 67 18.58 -14.59 2.46
N TYR A 68 17.63 -13.72 2.12
CA TYR A 68 16.71 -13.10 3.06
C TYR A 68 15.38 -13.84 3.24
N VAL A 69 15.19 -15.00 2.62
CA VAL A 69 14.01 -15.84 2.87
C VAL A 69 14.29 -16.78 4.03
N ALA A 70 13.57 -16.57 5.14
CA ALA A 70 13.68 -17.41 6.33
C ALA A 70 12.76 -18.64 6.27
N TYR A 71 11.61 -18.49 5.62
CA TYR A 71 10.63 -19.56 5.46
C TYR A 71 9.91 -19.41 4.12
N CYS A 72 9.65 -20.52 3.46
CA CYS A 72 8.71 -20.58 2.35
C CYS A 72 7.92 -21.88 2.41
N GLY A 73 6.59 -21.78 2.29
CA GLY A 73 5.70 -22.93 2.34
C GLY A 73 4.42 -22.73 1.55
N LEU A 74 3.68 -23.83 1.39
CA LEU A 74 2.40 -23.86 0.70
C LEU A 74 1.34 -23.05 1.46
N SER A 75 0.53 -22.29 0.74
CA SER A 75 -0.65 -21.63 1.29
C SER A 75 -1.71 -22.66 1.74
N VAL A 76 -2.67 -22.24 2.54
CA VAL A 76 -3.77 -23.12 3.04
C VAL A 76 -4.50 -23.80 1.89
N GLY A 77 -4.71 -23.08 0.77
CA GLY A 77 -5.36 -23.63 -0.42
C GLY A 77 -4.51 -24.65 -1.19
N GLY A 78 -3.21 -24.64 -0.99
CA GLY A 78 -2.26 -25.50 -1.70
C GLY A 78 -1.88 -25.01 -3.11
N ASN A 79 -2.51 -23.94 -3.61
CA ASN A 79 -2.28 -23.43 -4.96
C ASN A 79 -1.33 -22.21 -4.98
N GLY A 80 -0.86 -21.77 -3.85
CA GLY A 80 0.04 -20.64 -3.71
C GLY A 80 1.12 -20.92 -2.68
N TYR A 81 2.07 -20.02 -2.60
CA TYR A 81 3.13 -20.03 -1.61
C TYR A 81 3.05 -18.81 -0.71
N PHE A 82 3.71 -18.87 0.41
CA PHE A 82 4.01 -17.70 1.20
C PHE A 82 5.45 -17.77 1.68
N ALA A 83 6.04 -16.59 1.85
CA ALA A 83 7.39 -16.51 2.38
C ALA A 83 7.43 -15.54 3.56
N ILE A 84 8.28 -15.86 4.54
CA ILE A 84 8.55 -15.00 5.70
C ILE A 84 10.02 -14.58 5.62
N MET A 85 10.26 -13.28 5.81
CA MET A 85 11.57 -12.68 5.72
C MET A 85 11.85 -11.77 6.90
N PRO A 86 13.02 -11.81 7.51
CA PRO A 86 13.47 -10.77 8.42
C PRO A 86 13.69 -9.48 7.64
N ILE A 87 13.36 -8.35 8.25
CA ILE A 87 13.53 -7.00 7.69
C ILE A 87 14.43 -6.16 8.57
N LEU A 88 15.29 -5.35 7.94
CA LEU A 88 16.27 -4.55 8.67
C LEU A 88 15.66 -3.32 9.33
N TYR A 89 14.59 -2.76 8.74
CA TYR A 89 13.97 -1.53 9.17
C TYR A 89 12.50 -1.72 9.55
N PRO A 90 12.17 -2.34 10.70
CA PRO A 90 10.79 -2.68 11.10
C PRO A 90 9.85 -1.45 11.15
N TYR A 91 10.35 -0.27 11.55
CA TYR A 91 9.57 0.97 11.56
C TYR A 91 9.17 1.47 10.16
N TYR A 92 9.80 0.94 9.13
CA TYR A 92 9.53 1.25 7.72
C TYR A 92 8.93 0.05 6.98
N HIS A 93 8.07 -0.71 7.66
CA HIS A 93 7.46 -1.94 7.16
C HIS A 93 6.88 -1.77 5.74
N LYS A 94 6.07 -0.73 5.53
CA LYS A 94 5.45 -0.45 4.22
C LYS A 94 6.49 -0.17 3.13
N GLN A 95 7.52 0.62 3.44
CA GLN A 95 8.59 0.96 2.49
C GLN A 95 9.45 -0.26 2.14
N GLN A 96 9.69 -1.13 3.11
CA GLN A 96 10.39 -2.41 2.85
C GLN A 96 9.52 -3.36 2.05
N PHE A 97 8.21 -3.39 2.32
CA PHE A 97 7.26 -4.16 1.50
C PHE A 97 7.23 -3.68 0.04
N GLU A 98 7.18 -2.36 -0.20
CA GLU A 98 7.20 -1.82 -1.56
C GLU A 98 8.50 -2.13 -2.30
N ALA A 99 9.63 -2.16 -1.59
CA ALA A 99 10.91 -2.61 -2.17
C ALA A 99 10.87 -4.10 -2.51
N LEU A 100 10.39 -4.96 -1.59
CA LEU A 100 10.19 -6.40 -1.84
C LEU A 100 9.30 -6.64 -3.06
N LYS A 101 8.18 -5.95 -3.14
CA LYS A 101 7.25 -6.05 -4.27
C LYS A 101 7.94 -5.78 -5.61
N ARG A 102 8.80 -4.74 -5.67
CA ARG A 102 9.58 -4.42 -6.86
C ARG A 102 10.62 -5.49 -7.18
N ASP A 103 11.29 -6.01 -6.17
CA ASP A 103 12.28 -7.07 -6.37
C ASP A 103 11.63 -8.36 -6.87
N PHE A 104 10.49 -8.76 -6.29
CA PHE A 104 9.73 -9.90 -6.77
C PHE A 104 9.23 -9.70 -8.21
N GLN A 105 8.76 -8.49 -8.57
CA GLN A 105 8.39 -8.16 -9.95
C GLN A 105 9.55 -8.31 -10.93
N ARG A 106 10.79 -7.99 -10.54
CA ARG A 106 11.99 -8.21 -11.37
C ARG A 106 12.27 -9.70 -11.59
N TYR A 107 11.85 -10.55 -10.67
CA TYR A 107 11.91 -12.01 -10.80
C TYR A 107 10.70 -12.59 -11.56
N GLY A 108 9.80 -11.73 -12.05
CA GLY A 108 8.57 -12.17 -12.73
C GLY A 108 7.50 -12.69 -11.79
N LEU A 109 7.57 -12.35 -10.50
CA LEU A 109 6.63 -12.79 -9.47
C LEU A 109 5.79 -11.62 -8.97
N VAL A 110 4.49 -11.85 -8.80
CA VAL A 110 3.54 -10.90 -8.22
C VAL A 110 3.19 -11.34 -6.81
N ILE A 111 3.43 -10.48 -5.83
CA ILE A 111 3.04 -10.71 -4.43
C ILE A 111 1.75 -9.96 -4.09
N ASP A 112 0.91 -10.53 -3.21
CA ASP A 112 -0.34 -9.89 -2.78
C ASP A 112 -0.05 -8.56 -2.08
N LYS A 113 -0.57 -7.46 -2.66
CA LYS A 113 -0.42 -6.10 -2.13
C LYS A 113 -0.95 -5.92 -0.70
N ALA A 114 -1.91 -6.76 -0.28
CA ALA A 114 -2.46 -6.71 1.08
C ALA A 114 -1.43 -7.12 2.15
N CYS A 115 -0.32 -7.77 1.76
CA CYS A 115 0.78 -8.10 2.67
C CYS A 115 1.61 -6.89 3.12
N GLY A 116 1.42 -5.73 2.49
CA GLY A 116 2.00 -4.46 2.95
C GLY A 116 1.36 -3.89 4.22
N ASP A 117 0.22 -4.44 4.65
CA ASP A 117 -0.40 -4.07 5.93
C ASP A 117 0.28 -4.84 7.07
N VAL A 118 0.89 -4.10 8.01
CA VAL A 118 1.54 -4.66 9.20
C VAL A 118 0.59 -5.51 10.05
N CYS A 119 -0.73 -5.25 9.95
CA CYS A 119 -1.78 -6.01 10.64
C CYS A 119 -2.21 -7.29 9.91
N ARG A 120 -1.60 -7.60 8.76
CA ARG A 120 -2.00 -8.77 7.97
C ARG A 120 -1.88 -10.05 8.78
N MET A 121 -2.98 -10.79 8.87
CA MET A 121 -2.99 -12.12 9.48
C MET A 121 -2.70 -13.20 8.45
N ARG A 122 -1.98 -14.21 8.90
CA ARG A 122 -1.68 -15.42 8.16
C ARG A 122 -2.34 -16.62 8.82
N CYS A 123 -3.10 -17.39 8.05
CA CYS A 123 -3.57 -18.71 8.51
C CYS A 123 -2.39 -19.67 8.62
N VAL A 124 -2.36 -20.45 9.70
CA VAL A 124 -1.46 -21.59 9.80
C VAL A 124 -1.79 -22.57 8.68
N SER A 125 -0.79 -22.99 7.92
CA SER A 125 -0.93 -23.95 6.82
C SER A 125 0.11 -25.04 6.96
N TYR A 126 -0.24 -26.24 6.47
CA TYR A 126 0.65 -27.39 6.46
C TYR A 126 1.36 -27.49 5.10
N ASP A 127 2.67 -27.64 5.13
CA ASP A 127 3.51 -28.01 4.00
C ASP A 127 4.39 -29.20 4.47
N PRO A 128 4.38 -30.35 3.79
CA PRO A 128 5.22 -31.51 4.20
C PRO A 128 6.72 -31.23 4.05
N GLU A 129 7.08 -30.31 3.15
CA GLU A 129 8.46 -29.97 2.79
C GLU A 129 8.67 -28.46 2.73
N PRO A 130 8.52 -27.73 3.84
CA PRO A 130 8.73 -26.30 3.82
C PRO A 130 10.23 -25.99 3.70
N TYR A 131 10.56 -24.89 3.06
CA TYR A 131 11.91 -24.33 3.16
C TYR A 131 12.05 -23.56 4.48
N ILE A 132 13.12 -23.81 5.21
CA ILE A 132 13.43 -23.14 6.48
C ILE A 132 14.92 -22.74 6.50
N ASN A 133 15.19 -21.47 6.76
CA ASN A 133 16.52 -20.91 6.96
C ASN A 133 16.51 -20.00 8.20
N LEU A 134 16.96 -20.51 9.32
CA LEU A 134 17.03 -19.75 10.59
C LEU A 134 18.14 -18.68 10.59
N ASN A 135 19.05 -18.74 9.62
CA ASN A 135 20.16 -17.80 9.47
C ASN A 135 19.92 -16.85 8.28
N ALA A 136 18.66 -16.59 7.93
CA ALA A 136 18.36 -15.68 6.84
C ALA A 136 18.85 -14.25 7.15
N ASP A 137 19.47 -13.63 6.16
CA ASP A 137 19.90 -12.23 6.26
C ASP A 137 18.68 -11.29 6.33
N PRO A 138 18.71 -10.23 7.12
CA PRO A 138 17.66 -9.23 7.07
C PRO A 138 17.59 -8.55 5.69
N TYR A 139 16.39 -8.49 5.12
CA TYR A 139 16.15 -7.75 3.89
C TYR A 139 16.43 -6.26 4.10
N ARG A 140 17.23 -5.67 3.20
CA ARG A 140 17.74 -4.30 3.32
C ARG A 140 17.06 -3.32 2.36
N GLY A 141 16.25 -3.84 1.42
CA GLY A 141 15.59 -3.00 0.42
C GLY A 141 14.67 -1.98 1.09
N TYR A 142 14.70 -0.78 0.56
CA TYR A 142 13.89 0.34 1.02
C TYR A 142 13.40 1.13 -0.19
N TYR A 143 12.10 1.31 -0.30
CA TYR A 143 11.51 2.13 -1.34
C TYR A 143 10.57 3.16 -0.73
N LYS A 144 10.85 4.41 -1.00
CA LYS A 144 9.94 5.52 -0.75
C LYS A 144 9.50 6.04 -2.12
N GLU A 145 8.21 6.10 -2.34
CA GLU A 145 7.73 6.78 -3.52
C GLU A 145 8.32 8.20 -3.55
N PRO A 146 8.88 8.61 -4.70
CA PRO A 146 9.28 10.00 -4.83
C PRO A 146 8.06 10.85 -4.52
N VAL A 147 8.18 11.71 -3.54
CA VAL A 147 7.21 12.77 -3.34
C VAL A 147 7.20 13.51 -4.67
N ALA A 148 6.05 13.60 -5.32
CA ALA A 148 5.90 14.44 -6.48
C ALA A 148 6.37 15.83 -6.05
N VAL A 149 7.58 16.19 -6.48
CA VAL A 149 8.05 17.55 -6.31
C VAL A 149 7.19 18.35 -7.27
N TYR A 150 6.23 19.04 -6.70
CA TYR A 150 5.47 20.01 -7.45
C TYR A 150 6.48 21.06 -7.94
N THR A 151 6.93 20.91 -9.17
CA THR A 151 7.54 22.01 -9.89
C THR A 151 6.38 22.90 -10.34
N PRO A 152 6.26 24.14 -9.83
CA PRO A 152 5.31 25.07 -10.39
C PRO A 152 5.59 25.11 -11.90
N ILE A 153 4.61 24.72 -12.70
CA ILE A 153 4.67 24.98 -14.14
C ILE A 153 4.67 26.48 -14.22
N ASP A 154 5.75 27.06 -14.77
CA ASP A 154 5.81 28.50 -15.08
C ASP A 154 4.82 28.72 -16.23
N CYS A 155 3.55 28.84 -15.86
CA CYS A 155 2.49 29.18 -16.77
C CYS A 155 2.67 30.67 -17.03
N GLY A 156 3.10 31.03 -18.20
CA GLY A 156 3.28 32.40 -18.69
C GLY A 156 2.11 33.30 -18.31
N THR A 157 2.36 34.19 -17.41
CA THR A 157 1.59 34.55 -16.24
C THR A 157 0.37 35.47 -16.45
N ASP A 158 0.30 36.27 -17.50
CA ASP A 158 -0.71 37.32 -17.52
C ASP A 158 -2.11 36.86 -17.98
N GLY A 159 -2.21 35.89 -18.86
CA GLY A 159 -3.51 35.44 -19.36
C GLY A 159 -4.25 34.43 -18.48
N GLU A 160 -3.55 33.65 -17.63
CA GLU A 160 -4.17 32.65 -16.74
C GLU A 160 -4.66 33.25 -15.44
N LEU A 161 -3.91 34.18 -14.84
CA LEU A 161 -4.35 34.93 -13.67
C LEU A 161 -5.65 35.69 -13.95
N ASP A 162 -5.77 36.30 -15.12
CA ASP A 162 -6.99 36.98 -15.55
C ASP A 162 -8.19 36.06 -15.71
N LYS A 163 -7.96 34.85 -16.21
CA LYS A 163 -9.03 33.84 -16.32
C LYS A 163 -9.49 33.35 -14.95
N VAL A 164 -8.54 33.08 -14.06
CA VAL A 164 -8.85 32.63 -12.70
C VAL A 164 -9.55 33.76 -11.92
N ALA A 165 -9.11 34.98 -12.05
CA ALA A 165 -9.77 36.15 -11.44
C ALA A 165 -11.23 36.26 -11.90
N LYS A 166 -11.50 36.19 -13.20
CA LYS A 166 -12.87 36.19 -13.76
C LYS A 166 -13.73 35.03 -13.23
N CYS A 167 -13.15 33.83 -13.10
CA CYS A 167 -13.86 32.70 -12.50
C CYS A 167 -14.19 32.96 -11.02
N CYS A 168 -13.26 33.49 -10.25
CA CYS A 168 -13.47 33.84 -8.85
C CYS A 168 -14.52 34.96 -8.69
N ASP A 169 -14.56 35.97 -9.57
CA ASP A 169 -15.58 36.98 -9.58
C ASP A 169 -16.98 36.38 -9.83
N LEU A 170 -17.10 35.43 -10.76
CA LEU A 170 -18.36 34.75 -11.01
C LEU A 170 -18.79 33.90 -9.81
N ILE A 171 -17.87 33.17 -9.21
CA ILE A 171 -18.11 32.34 -8.00
C ILE A 171 -18.63 33.25 -6.87
N GLN A 172 -17.97 34.36 -6.62
CA GLN A 172 -18.33 35.30 -5.56
C GLN A 172 -19.67 36.00 -5.83
N ASN A 173 -19.88 36.50 -7.06
CA ASN A 173 -21.07 37.26 -7.43
C ASN A 173 -22.34 36.40 -7.46
N HIS A 174 -22.20 35.11 -7.73
CA HIS A 174 -23.32 34.15 -7.80
C HIS A 174 -23.42 33.22 -6.57
N GLY A 175 -22.52 33.35 -5.60
CA GLY A 175 -22.52 32.51 -4.39
C GLY A 175 -22.36 31.00 -4.68
N ILE A 176 -21.54 30.66 -5.68
CA ILE A 176 -21.37 29.27 -6.13
C ILE A 176 -20.37 28.56 -5.23
N ASP A 177 -20.79 27.53 -4.50
CA ASP A 177 -19.88 26.67 -3.74
C ASP A 177 -19.30 25.57 -4.65
N ILE A 178 -18.02 25.72 -4.98
CA ILE A 178 -17.22 24.73 -5.73
C ILE A 178 -16.34 23.86 -4.81
N THR A 179 -16.52 23.98 -3.49
CA THR A 179 -15.69 23.33 -2.47
C THR A 179 -16.53 22.48 -1.51
N GLY A 180 -17.66 21.94 -2.00
CA GLY A 180 -18.68 21.29 -1.19
C GLY A 180 -18.23 20.04 -0.41
N ASP A 181 -17.22 19.34 -0.88
CA ASP A 181 -16.60 18.20 -0.18
C ASP A 181 -15.09 18.40 -0.04
N TYR A 182 -14.49 17.60 0.86
CA TYR A 182 -13.06 17.72 1.18
C TYR A 182 -12.15 17.47 -0.03
N LEU A 183 -12.48 16.51 -0.88
CA LEU A 183 -11.64 16.15 -2.03
C LEU A 183 -11.61 17.30 -3.04
N THR A 184 -12.79 17.80 -3.42
CA THR A 184 -12.92 18.93 -4.35
C THR A 184 -12.25 20.19 -3.79
N TRP A 185 -12.44 20.47 -2.49
CA TRP A 185 -11.77 21.58 -1.81
C TRP A 185 -10.23 21.45 -1.88
N PHE A 186 -9.69 20.26 -1.66
CA PHE A 186 -8.26 19.98 -1.74
C PHE A 186 -7.73 20.12 -3.18
N GLU A 187 -8.47 19.61 -4.18
CA GLU A 187 -8.11 19.71 -5.60
C GLU A 187 -8.07 21.15 -6.09
N VAL A 188 -9.07 21.96 -5.72
CA VAL A 188 -9.09 23.42 -5.98
C VAL A 188 -7.88 24.09 -5.35
N GLY A 189 -7.54 23.72 -4.12
CA GLY A 189 -6.36 24.22 -3.43
C GLY A 189 -5.07 23.89 -4.16
N CYS A 190 -4.91 22.66 -4.61
CA CYS A 190 -3.75 22.22 -5.40
C CYS A 190 -3.65 22.96 -6.73
N ALA A 191 -4.77 23.14 -7.44
CA ALA A 191 -4.81 23.88 -8.70
C ALA A 191 -4.41 25.35 -8.52
N LEU A 192 -4.94 26.01 -7.51
CA LEU A 192 -4.64 27.42 -7.24
C LEU A 192 -3.23 27.63 -6.67
N ALA A 193 -2.67 26.64 -5.96
CA ALA A 193 -1.30 26.69 -5.48
C ALA A 193 -0.27 26.80 -6.62
N SER A 194 -0.64 26.38 -7.85
CA SER A 194 0.21 26.54 -9.04
C SER A 194 0.47 27.99 -9.40
N LEU A 195 -0.40 28.89 -8.97
CA LEU A 195 -0.29 30.34 -9.20
C LEU A 195 0.55 31.06 -8.12
N GLY A 196 1.22 30.29 -7.26
CA GLY A 196 2.03 30.84 -6.16
C GLY A 196 1.21 31.63 -5.15
N GLU A 197 1.76 32.73 -4.61
CA GLU A 197 1.11 33.52 -3.57
C GLU A 197 -0.19 34.21 -4.06
N SER A 198 -0.29 34.49 -5.36
CA SER A 198 -1.53 35.04 -5.97
C SER A 198 -2.69 34.04 -5.88
N GLY A 199 -2.41 32.74 -5.97
CA GLY A 199 -3.40 31.68 -5.86
C GLY A 199 -4.06 31.58 -4.48
N ARG A 200 -3.37 32.03 -3.42
CA ARG A 200 -3.90 32.04 -2.05
C ARG A 200 -5.14 32.89 -1.90
N ALA A 201 -5.14 34.11 -2.50
CA ALA A 201 -6.30 34.98 -2.48
C ALA A 201 -7.50 34.34 -3.18
N PHE A 202 -7.29 33.75 -4.33
CA PHE A 202 -8.33 33.03 -5.08
C PHE A 202 -8.88 31.83 -4.34
N TYR A 203 -8.01 31.08 -3.64
CA TYR A 203 -8.44 29.95 -2.82
C TYR A 203 -9.38 30.36 -1.68
N HIS A 204 -9.11 31.51 -1.05
CA HIS A 204 -10.01 32.07 -0.04
C HIS A 204 -11.37 32.45 -0.64
N VAL A 205 -11.37 33.10 -1.81
CA VAL A 205 -12.63 33.45 -2.50
C VAL A 205 -13.47 32.21 -2.81
N CYS A 206 -12.88 31.16 -3.34
CA CYS A 206 -13.57 29.89 -3.63
C CYS A 206 -14.09 29.23 -2.35
N SER A 207 -13.27 29.19 -1.29
CA SER A 207 -13.62 28.51 -0.04
C SER A 207 -14.71 29.26 0.76
N GLN A 208 -14.78 30.58 0.68
CA GLN A 208 -15.75 31.42 1.42
C GLN A 208 -17.21 31.13 1.07
N GLN A 209 -17.47 30.50 -0.08
CA GLN A 209 -18.82 30.12 -0.49
C GLN A 209 -19.32 28.86 0.26
N ASN A 210 -18.43 28.11 0.88
CA ASN A 210 -18.79 26.93 1.66
C ASN A 210 -19.23 27.35 3.08
N PRO A 211 -20.41 26.91 3.57
CA PRO A 211 -20.91 27.26 4.92
C PRO A 211 -20.00 26.82 6.07
N LYS A 212 -19.12 25.86 5.84
CA LYS A 212 -18.16 25.34 6.84
C LYS A 212 -16.84 26.10 6.86
N TYR A 213 -16.65 27.07 5.97
CA TYR A 213 -15.41 27.82 5.92
C TYR A 213 -15.27 28.71 7.16
N SER A 214 -14.12 28.59 7.85
CA SER A 214 -13.70 29.50 8.93
C SER A 214 -12.30 30.00 8.62
N LYS A 215 -12.08 31.34 8.73
CA LYS A 215 -10.76 31.96 8.57
C LYS A 215 -9.84 31.58 9.71
#